data_97b6d6a802cec67b084eec2a2cecc532
#
_entry.id   97b6d6a802cec67b084eec2a2cecc532
#
_cell.length_a   1.000
_cell.length_b   1.000
_cell.length_c   1.000
_cell.angle_alpha   90.00
_cell.angle_beta   90.00
_cell.angle_gamma   90.00
#
_symmetry.space_group_name_H-M   'P 1'
#
loop_
_entity.id
_entity.type
_entity.pdbx_description
1 polymer ?
#
loop_
_entity_poly.entity_id
_entity_poly.type
_entity_poly.pdbx_seq_one_letter_code
_entity_poly.pdbx_strand_id
1 'polypeptide(L)'
;IRGMIEEAKTNSATRLSMLSKEFNIKTGNAQAWLQLSDIINTDTFELADFAGSFYIFGGDFAESVDLCSGSILMMRPNDNTKYIHTHYWIPESKLINAPDDVDYLQWQREGVLTIVEGNAIDTAIIADWQYSLLEEYDLKPFKSMYDNRYAKSYIDRHAEIFGEKVTVNAPQEYRTINNPMRTLEADMRDNLVNYNNNTGCITCFKNTGIKQDTLGRIMPAKMEATRRIDGTASKINCYMGLEWFKAEYMTLIN
;
A
#
# COMPACT_ATOMS: atom_id res chain seq x y z
N ILE A 1 -23.51 2.33 25.26
CA ILE A 1 -22.13 2.86 25.42
C ILE A 1 -21.10 1.72 25.52
N ARG A 2 -21.22 0.73 26.44
CA ARG A 2 -20.21 -0.36 26.55
C ARG A 2 -20.03 -1.14 25.26
N GLY A 3 -21.11 -1.55 24.57
CA GLY A 3 -21.03 -2.24 23.28
C GLY A 3 -20.37 -1.38 22.20
N MET A 4 -20.67 -0.08 22.14
CA MET A 4 -20.03 0.85 21.21
C MET A 4 -18.52 1.03 21.50
N ILE A 5 -18.11 0.98 22.77
CA ILE A 5 -16.69 1.04 23.15
C ILE A 5 -15.94 -0.20 22.65
N GLU A 6 -16.51 -1.39 22.84
CA GLU A 6 -15.89 -2.63 22.35
C GLU A 6 -15.82 -2.65 20.82
N GLU A 7 -16.88 -2.22 20.14
CA GLU A 7 -16.87 -2.10 18.68
C GLU A 7 -15.86 -1.04 18.20
N ALA A 8 -15.74 0.10 18.90
CA ALA A 8 -14.78 1.14 18.59
C ALA A 8 -13.31 0.71 18.77
N LYS A 9 -13.04 -0.30 19.59
CA LYS A 9 -11.69 -0.90 19.71
C LYS A 9 -11.30 -1.68 18.45
N THR A 10 -12.28 -2.26 17.78
CA THR A 10 -12.07 -3.15 16.61
C THR A 10 -12.43 -2.52 15.27
N ASN A 11 -13.13 -1.37 15.26
CA ASN A 11 -13.58 -0.70 14.04
C ASN A 11 -13.23 0.79 14.09
N SER A 12 -12.34 1.22 13.20
CA SER A 12 -11.87 2.61 13.13
C SER A 12 -12.98 3.62 12.79
N ALA A 13 -13.96 3.25 11.97
CA ALA A 13 -15.08 4.12 11.62
C ALA A 13 -16.04 4.32 12.80
N THR A 14 -16.33 3.26 13.57
CA THR A 14 -17.13 3.36 14.81
C THR A 14 -16.39 4.19 15.86
N ARG A 15 -15.07 4.03 15.99
CA ARG A 15 -14.23 4.85 16.86
C ARG A 15 -14.32 6.34 16.50
N LEU A 16 -14.20 6.68 15.21
CA LEU A 16 -14.31 8.04 14.71
C LEU A 16 -15.68 8.66 15.03
N SER A 17 -16.76 7.92 14.74
CA SER A 17 -18.13 8.35 15.02
C SER A 17 -18.35 8.58 16.52
N MET A 18 -17.85 7.69 17.37
CA MET A 18 -18.00 7.78 18.82
C MET A 18 -17.24 8.98 19.39
N LEU A 19 -15.99 9.20 18.98
CA LEU A 19 -15.19 10.35 19.41
C LEU A 19 -15.84 11.68 19.03
N SER A 20 -16.41 11.76 17.83
CA SER A 20 -17.10 12.96 17.37
C SER A 20 -18.42 13.20 18.12
N LYS A 21 -19.27 12.17 18.24
CA LYS A 21 -20.64 12.31 18.75
C LYS A 21 -20.75 12.31 20.27
N GLU A 22 -19.98 11.42 20.93
CA GLU A 22 -20.10 11.20 22.37
C GLU A 22 -19.10 12.03 23.17
N PHE A 23 -17.94 12.34 22.59
CA PHE A 23 -16.88 13.09 23.27
C PHE A 23 -16.67 14.50 22.72
N ASN A 24 -17.46 14.92 21.72
CA ASN A 24 -17.37 16.24 21.07
C ASN A 24 -15.94 16.59 20.60
N ILE A 25 -15.14 15.58 20.26
CA ILE A 25 -13.81 15.77 19.72
C ILE A 25 -13.96 16.17 18.26
N LYS A 26 -13.50 17.37 17.91
CA LYS A 26 -13.51 17.82 16.51
C LYS A 26 -12.61 16.90 15.67
N THR A 27 -13.24 16.08 14.84
CA THR A 27 -12.57 15.12 13.94
C THR A 27 -12.20 15.78 12.59
N GLY A 28 -11.84 17.07 12.61
CA GLY A 28 -11.44 17.80 11.41
C GLY A 28 -10.12 17.36 10.79
N ASN A 29 -9.24 16.74 11.58
CA ASN A 29 -8.02 16.08 11.09
C ASN A 29 -8.29 14.58 10.98
N ALA A 30 -7.68 13.91 9.99
CA ALA A 30 -7.79 12.47 9.84
C ALA A 30 -7.39 11.76 11.14
N GLN A 31 -8.23 10.82 11.60
CA GLN A 31 -7.92 10.02 12.78
C GLN A 31 -7.10 8.81 12.36
N ALA A 32 -6.16 8.38 13.21
CA ALA A 32 -5.35 7.20 12.96
C ALA A 32 -6.22 5.99 12.57
N TRP A 33 -5.87 5.35 11.47
CA TRP A 33 -6.59 4.20 10.94
C TRP A 33 -6.33 2.94 11.77
N LEU A 34 -5.06 2.59 11.95
CA LEU A 34 -4.60 1.42 12.71
C LEU A 34 -4.02 1.83 14.07
N GLN A 35 -4.08 0.93 15.03
CA GLN A 35 -3.35 1.07 16.28
C GLN A 35 -1.90 0.61 16.09
N LEU A 36 -1.00 1.03 16.96
CA LEU A 36 0.40 0.62 16.89
C LEU A 36 0.56 -0.92 17.03
N SER A 37 -0.28 -1.55 17.84
CA SER A 37 -0.34 -3.01 17.98
C SER A 37 -0.71 -3.73 16.69
N ASP A 38 -1.53 -3.10 15.83
CA ASP A 38 -1.96 -3.68 14.55
C ASP A 38 -0.87 -3.51 13.47
N ILE A 39 0.02 -2.51 13.66
CA ILE A 39 1.08 -2.18 12.70
C ILE A 39 2.34 -3.00 12.97
N ILE A 40 2.72 -3.22 14.24
CA ILE A 40 3.98 -3.90 14.54
C ILE A 40 3.88 -5.37 14.17
N ASN A 41 4.60 -5.74 13.12
CA ASN A 41 4.87 -7.12 12.72
C ASN A 41 6.35 -7.23 12.36
N THR A 42 7.09 -8.07 13.08
CA THR A 42 8.54 -8.29 12.89
C THR A 42 8.85 -9.50 12.01
N ASP A 43 7.82 -10.19 11.51
CA ASP A 43 7.98 -11.34 10.64
C ASP A 43 8.61 -10.92 9.30
N THR A 44 9.49 -11.76 8.81
CA THR A 44 10.20 -11.55 7.54
C THR A 44 10.00 -12.74 6.61
N PHE A 45 10.29 -12.55 5.34
CA PHE A 45 10.31 -13.58 4.32
C PHE A 45 11.33 -13.22 3.24
N GLU A 46 11.80 -14.21 2.50
CA GLU A 46 12.68 -14.02 1.36
C GLU A 46 11.88 -14.09 0.05
N LEU A 47 12.17 -13.20 -0.90
CA LEU A 47 11.52 -13.24 -2.22
C LEU A 47 11.80 -14.55 -2.96
N ALA A 48 12.96 -15.14 -2.75
CA ALA A 48 13.33 -16.44 -3.31
C ALA A 48 12.39 -17.58 -2.89
N ASP A 49 11.72 -17.47 -1.73
CA ASP A 49 10.71 -18.45 -1.29
C ASP A 49 9.46 -18.49 -2.17
N PHE A 50 9.29 -17.47 -3.02
CA PHE A 50 8.16 -17.30 -3.94
C PHE A 50 8.59 -17.49 -5.40
N ALA A 51 9.79 -18.02 -5.67
CA ALA A 51 10.27 -18.21 -7.04
C ALA A 51 9.25 -18.94 -7.92
N GLY A 52 9.01 -18.40 -9.11
CA GLY A 52 8.02 -18.93 -10.06
C GLY A 52 6.57 -18.51 -9.81
N SER A 53 6.29 -17.81 -8.70
CA SER A 53 4.93 -17.41 -8.32
C SER A 53 4.43 -16.20 -9.09
N PHE A 54 3.10 -16.05 -9.07
CA PHE A 54 2.43 -14.84 -9.52
C PHE A 54 2.17 -13.89 -8.34
N TYR A 55 2.20 -12.57 -8.63
CA TYR A 55 1.86 -11.54 -7.66
C TYR A 55 0.80 -10.56 -8.19
N ILE A 56 0.13 -9.88 -7.28
CA ILE A 56 -0.69 -8.71 -7.57
C ILE A 56 0.12 -7.48 -7.20
N PHE A 57 0.35 -6.59 -8.16
CA PHE A 57 1.01 -5.32 -7.93
C PHE A 57 0.00 -4.22 -7.59
N GLY A 58 0.39 -3.30 -6.71
CA GLY A 58 -0.29 -2.03 -6.45
C GLY A 58 0.71 -0.89 -6.52
N GLY A 59 0.46 0.08 -7.38
CA GLY A 59 1.26 1.30 -7.53
C GLY A 59 0.54 2.53 -7.00
N ASP A 60 1.28 3.41 -6.33
CA ASP A 60 0.87 4.77 -6.01
C ASP A 60 1.93 5.71 -6.58
N PHE A 61 1.56 6.44 -7.63
CA PHE A 61 2.47 7.26 -8.42
C PHE A 61 2.20 8.74 -8.17
N ALA A 62 3.26 9.48 -7.89
CA ALA A 62 3.18 10.90 -7.65
C ALA A 62 3.54 11.72 -8.90
N GLU A 63 3.01 12.93 -8.97
CA GLU A 63 3.45 13.92 -9.94
C GLU A 63 4.89 14.35 -9.63
N SER A 64 5.78 14.08 -10.55
CA SER A 64 7.19 14.52 -10.70
C SER A 64 8.05 14.81 -9.45
N VAL A 65 7.51 15.13 -8.29
CA VAL A 65 8.27 15.67 -7.14
C VAL A 65 7.91 15.06 -5.78
N ASP A 66 7.23 13.90 -5.73
CA ASP A 66 6.86 13.26 -4.46
C ASP A 66 7.30 11.78 -4.41
N LEU A 67 7.09 11.13 -3.28
CA LEU A 67 7.38 9.72 -3.09
C LEU A 67 6.46 8.87 -3.97
N CYS A 68 7.03 7.92 -4.73
CA CYS A 68 6.28 6.85 -5.38
C CYS A 68 6.45 5.55 -4.60
N SER A 69 5.46 4.69 -4.64
CA SER A 69 5.55 3.35 -4.06
C SER A 69 4.96 2.28 -4.95
N GLY A 70 5.60 1.11 -4.94
CA GLY A 70 5.13 -0.12 -5.56
C GLY A 70 5.13 -1.25 -4.54
N SER A 71 4.02 -1.95 -4.42
CA SER A 71 3.88 -3.14 -3.58
C SER A 71 3.52 -4.34 -4.43
N ILE A 72 4.10 -5.49 -4.14
CA ILE A 72 3.69 -6.79 -4.68
C ILE A 72 3.09 -7.63 -3.57
N LEU A 73 1.93 -8.20 -3.79
CA LEU A 73 1.23 -9.08 -2.87
C LEU A 73 1.30 -10.51 -3.41
N MET A 74 1.82 -11.41 -2.59
CA MET A 74 1.92 -12.85 -2.87
C MET A 74 1.19 -13.63 -1.79
N MET A 75 0.73 -14.84 -2.14
CA MET A 75 0.13 -15.81 -1.22
C MET A 75 0.72 -17.20 -1.46
N ARG A 76 0.63 -18.08 -0.48
CA ARG A 76 1.06 -19.49 -0.58
C ARG A 76 -0.16 -20.41 -0.60
N PRO A 77 -0.06 -21.62 -1.16
CA PRO A 77 -1.12 -22.62 -1.07
C PRO A 77 -1.48 -22.91 0.39
N ASN A 78 -2.78 -22.97 0.68
CA ASN A 78 -3.31 -23.26 2.03
C ASN A 78 -2.85 -22.29 3.15
N ASP A 79 -2.38 -21.09 2.78
CA ASP A 79 -1.99 -20.02 3.70
C ASP A 79 -2.81 -18.76 3.40
N ASN A 80 -3.46 -18.19 4.41
CA ASN A 80 -4.22 -16.96 4.28
C ASN A 80 -3.36 -15.71 4.44
N THR A 81 -2.08 -15.86 4.74
CA THR A 81 -1.14 -14.73 4.91
C THR A 81 -0.88 -14.04 3.57
N LYS A 82 -0.92 -12.71 3.57
CA LYS A 82 -0.52 -11.87 2.44
C LYS A 82 0.91 -11.42 2.68
N TYR A 83 1.81 -11.91 1.84
CA TYR A 83 3.21 -11.53 1.85
C TYR A 83 3.39 -10.35 0.93
N ILE A 84 3.77 -9.20 1.48
CA ILE A 84 3.83 -7.95 0.73
C ILE A 84 5.25 -7.39 0.76
N HIS A 85 5.89 -7.38 -0.41
CA HIS A 85 7.15 -6.66 -0.60
C HIS A 85 6.87 -5.29 -1.20
N THR A 86 7.44 -4.24 -0.61
CA THR A 86 7.21 -2.84 -1.02
C THR A 86 8.54 -2.15 -1.28
N HIS A 87 8.61 -1.45 -2.41
CA HIS A 87 9.73 -0.59 -2.75
C HIS A 87 9.26 0.85 -2.99
N TYR A 88 10.14 1.80 -2.73
CA TYR A 88 9.87 3.23 -2.83
C TYR A 88 10.86 3.90 -3.78
N TRP A 89 10.44 5.02 -4.39
CA TRP A 89 11.28 5.88 -5.21
C TRP A 89 11.06 7.33 -4.81
N ILE A 90 12.15 8.10 -4.68
CA ILE A 90 12.09 9.52 -4.36
C ILE A 90 13.11 10.30 -5.19
N PRO A 91 12.79 11.51 -5.71
CA PRO A 91 13.78 12.34 -6.34
C PRO A 91 14.81 12.84 -5.31
N GLU A 92 16.09 12.89 -5.69
CA GLU A 92 17.19 13.34 -4.83
C GLU A 92 16.92 14.75 -4.25
N SER A 93 16.33 15.63 -5.04
CA SER A 93 15.99 17.00 -4.60
C SER A 93 15.04 17.06 -3.40
N LYS A 94 14.34 15.96 -3.09
CA LYS A 94 13.39 15.87 -1.96
C LYS A 94 14.04 15.47 -0.65
N LEU A 95 15.26 15.01 -0.67
CA LEU A 95 15.99 14.62 0.56
C LEU A 95 16.24 15.83 1.47
N ILE A 96 16.43 17.03 0.88
CA ILE A 96 16.72 18.28 1.62
C ILE A 96 15.54 18.71 2.49
N ASN A 97 14.30 18.39 2.09
CA ASN A 97 13.07 18.76 2.78
C ASN A 97 12.27 17.51 3.20
N ALA A 98 12.98 16.48 3.66
CA ALA A 98 12.31 15.26 4.17
C ALA A 98 11.44 15.63 5.38
N PRO A 99 10.26 14.99 5.54
CA PRO A 99 9.49 15.08 6.79
C PRO A 99 10.31 14.59 7.98
N ASP A 100 10.14 15.19 9.15
CA ASP A 100 10.91 14.86 10.38
C ASP A 100 10.75 13.40 10.84
N ASP A 101 9.67 12.73 10.42
CA ASP A 101 9.37 11.34 10.78
C ASP A 101 9.89 10.32 9.78
N VAL A 102 10.64 10.75 8.73
CA VAL A 102 11.13 9.87 7.66
C VAL A 102 12.64 9.97 7.53
N ASP A 103 13.33 8.84 7.68
CA ASP A 103 14.75 8.69 7.34
C ASP A 103 14.90 7.96 6.00
N TYR A 104 14.89 8.74 4.89
CA TYR A 104 15.08 8.19 3.55
C TYR A 104 16.43 7.50 3.35
N LEU A 105 17.48 7.97 4.01
CA LEU A 105 18.80 7.35 3.93
C LEU A 105 18.83 5.99 4.65
N GLN A 106 18.07 5.84 5.73
CA GLN A 106 17.86 4.54 6.34
C GLN A 106 17.12 3.59 5.41
N TRP A 107 16.01 4.03 4.79
CA TRP A 107 15.27 3.19 3.84
C TRP A 107 16.11 2.76 2.64
N GLN A 108 17.02 3.65 2.17
CA GLN A 108 17.96 3.29 1.12
C GLN A 108 18.96 2.22 1.59
N ARG A 109 19.53 2.35 2.80
CA ARG A 109 20.44 1.34 3.37
C ARG A 109 19.77 -0.02 3.59
N GLU A 110 18.49 -0.02 3.90
CA GLU A 110 17.65 -1.22 4.03
C GLU A 110 17.24 -1.83 2.68
N GLY A 111 17.59 -1.18 1.57
CA GLY A 111 17.26 -1.64 0.22
C GLY A 111 15.79 -1.48 -0.19
N VAL A 112 15.01 -0.71 0.58
CA VAL A 112 13.57 -0.50 0.30
C VAL A 112 13.27 0.80 -0.43
N LEU A 113 14.28 1.66 -0.66
CA LEU A 113 14.15 2.93 -1.35
C LEU A 113 15.24 3.10 -2.42
N THR A 114 14.83 3.53 -3.60
CA THR A 114 15.72 4.07 -4.63
C THR A 114 15.64 5.60 -4.65
N ILE A 115 16.77 6.27 -4.47
CA ILE A 115 16.90 7.71 -4.71
C ILE A 115 17.21 7.90 -6.19
N VAL A 116 16.31 8.63 -6.88
CA VAL A 116 16.41 8.90 -8.31
C VAL A 116 17.07 10.26 -8.50
N GLU A 117 18.11 10.32 -9.33
CA GLU A 117 18.82 11.55 -9.63
C GLU A 117 17.89 12.64 -10.20
N GLY A 118 18.06 13.87 -9.73
CA GLY A 118 17.33 15.05 -10.23
C GLY A 118 16.05 15.38 -9.44
N ASN A 119 15.07 15.94 -10.16
CA ASN A 119 13.89 16.56 -9.55
C ASN A 119 12.59 15.79 -9.77
N ALA A 120 12.58 14.77 -10.61
CA ALA A 120 11.37 14.05 -11.02
C ALA A 120 11.65 12.55 -11.18
N ILE A 121 10.62 11.74 -11.01
CA ILE A 121 10.64 10.30 -11.25
C ILE A 121 9.96 10.02 -12.58
N ASP A 122 10.69 9.38 -13.52
CA ASP A 122 10.02 8.69 -14.62
C ASP A 122 9.47 7.38 -14.09
N THR A 123 8.14 7.24 -14.07
CA THR A 123 7.48 6.07 -13.52
C THR A 123 7.76 4.77 -14.28
N ALA A 124 8.39 4.82 -15.47
CA ALA A 124 8.90 3.65 -16.18
C ALA A 124 9.86 2.81 -15.32
N ILE A 125 10.65 3.44 -14.44
CA ILE A 125 11.58 2.74 -13.53
C ILE A 125 10.86 1.71 -12.64
N ILE A 126 9.58 1.92 -12.35
CA ILE A 126 8.78 0.99 -11.53
C ILE A 126 8.44 -0.28 -12.33
N ALA A 127 8.21 -0.16 -13.64
CA ALA A 127 8.05 -1.33 -14.50
C ALA A 127 9.39 -2.08 -14.68
N ASP A 128 10.50 -1.36 -14.77
CA ASP A 128 11.83 -1.98 -14.80
C ASP A 128 12.16 -2.71 -13.50
N TRP A 129 11.74 -2.18 -12.35
CA TRP A 129 11.85 -2.89 -11.08
C TRP A 129 11.01 -4.18 -11.06
N GLN A 130 9.79 -4.17 -11.61
CA GLN A 130 9.02 -5.42 -11.76
C GLN A 130 9.71 -6.41 -12.70
N TYR A 131 10.39 -5.92 -13.74
CA TYR A 131 11.19 -6.77 -14.60
C TYR A 131 12.38 -7.39 -13.88
N SER A 132 13.07 -6.65 -13.01
CA SER A 132 14.15 -7.23 -12.20
C SER A 132 13.66 -8.33 -11.25
N LEU A 133 12.43 -8.23 -10.70
CA LEU A 133 11.83 -9.30 -9.91
C LEU A 133 11.56 -10.57 -10.74
N LEU A 134 11.21 -10.40 -12.03
CA LEU A 134 11.07 -11.54 -12.93
C LEU A 134 12.44 -12.19 -13.23
N GLU A 135 13.47 -11.38 -13.51
CA GLU A 135 14.80 -11.92 -13.84
C GLU A 135 15.47 -12.60 -12.65
N GLU A 136 15.35 -12.01 -11.45
CA GLU A 136 16.06 -12.49 -10.27
C GLU A 136 15.33 -13.64 -9.56
N TYR A 137 13.98 -13.59 -9.51
CA TYR A 137 13.17 -14.54 -8.72
C TYR A 137 12.13 -15.30 -9.55
N ASP A 138 12.03 -15.09 -10.87
CA ASP A 138 10.94 -15.62 -11.72
C ASP A 138 9.55 -15.21 -11.21
N LEU A 139 9.42 -14.05 -10.56
CA LEU A 139 8.16 -13.50 -10.07
C LEU A 139 7.41 -12.80 -11.20
N LYS A 140 6.14 -13.15 -11.42
CA LYS A 140 5.34 -12.72 -12.56
C LYS A 140 4.15 -11.87 -12.14
N PRO A 141 3.91 -10.69 -12.74
CA PRO A 141 2.71 -9.92 -12.44
C PRO A 141 1.47 -10.63 -13.00
N PHE A 142 0.51 -10.97 -12.13
CA PHE A 142 -0.81 -11.42 -12.56
C PHE A 142 -1.69 -10.23 -12.94
N LYS A 143 -1.78 -9.24 -12.06
CA LYS A 143 -2.44 -7.96 -12.28
C LYS A 143 -1.63 -6.84 -11.65
N SER A 144 -1.54 -5.71 -12.36
CA SER A 144 -0.86 -4.50 -11.90
C SER A 144 -1.88 -3.37 -11.77
N MET A 145 -2.26 -3.08 -10.53
CA MET A 145 -3.26 -2.07 -10.15
C MET A 145 -2.60 -0.71 -9.96
N TYR A 146 -3.15 0.35 -10.56
CA TYR A 146 -2.59 1.71 -10.46
C TYR A 146 -3.68 2.78 -10.53
N ASP A 147 -3.46 3.95 -9.91
CA ASP A 147 -4.24 5.15 -10.22
C ASP A 147 -3.78 5.72 -11.57
N ASN A 148 -4.72 6.07 -12.43
CA ASN A 148 -4.42 6.55 -13.78
C ASN A 148 -3.67 7.90 -13.79
N ARG A 149 -3.58 8.58 -12.66
CA ARG A 149 -2.80 9.81 -12.54
C ARG A 149 -1.31 9.47 -12.61
N TYR A 150 -0.57 10.19 -13.46
CA TYR A 150 0.89 10.09 -13.60
C TYR A 150 1.43 8.70 -13.99
N ALA A 151 0.56 7.79 -14.43
CA ALA A 151 0.91 6.40 -14.73
C ALA A 151 1.35 6.15 -16.18
N LYS A 152 1.36 7.17 -17.06
CA LYS A 152 1.56 6.94 -18.49
C LYS A 152 2.86 6.21 -18.83
N SER A 153 4.01 6.72 -18.37
CA SER A 153 5.32 6.10 -18.62
C SER A 153 5.40 4.68 -18.04
N TYR A 154 4.82 4.46 -16.86
CA TYR A 154 4.71 3.14 -16.26
C TYR A 154 3.91 2.18 -17.16
N ILE A 155 2.72 2.61 -17.61
CA ILE A 155 1.82 1.77 -18.43
C ILE A 155 2.50 1.40 -19.75
N ASP A 156 3.07 2.38 -20.44
CA ASP A 156 3.74 2.17 -21.73
C ASP A 156 4.90 1.16 -21.55
N ARG A 157 5.76 1.38 -20.56
CA ARG A 157 6.90 0.49 -20.28
C ARG A 157 6.47 -0.89 -19.79
N HIS A 158 5.47 -0.97 -18.92
CA HIS A 158 4.93 -2.24 -18.43
C HIS A 158 4.32 -3.06 -19.57
N ALA A 159 3.61 -2.40 -20.50
CA ALA A 159 3.02 -3.08 -21.65
C ALA A 159 4.08 -3.68 -22.61
N GLU A 160 5.22 -2.99 -22.77
CA GLU A 160 6.36 -3.50 -23.54
C GLU A 160 6.93 -4.79 -22.93
N ILE A 161 6.99 -4.87 -21.58
CA ILE A 161 7.63 -6.00 -20.88
C ILE A 161 6.65 -7.15 -20.68
N PHE A 162 5.43 -6.87 -20.18
CA PHE A 162 4.48 -7.88 -19.68
C PHE A 162 3.20 -7.99 -20.52
N GLY A 163 3.01 -7.08 -21.49
CA GLY A 163 1.79 -6.99 -22.30
C GLY A 163 0.69 -6.13 -21.69
N GLU A 164 -0.19 -5.61 -22.55
CA GLU A 164 -1.23 -4.62 -22.18
C GLU A 164 -2.31 -5.13 -21.21
N LYS A 165 -2.55 -6.46 -21.16
CA LYS A 165 -3.67 -7.04 -20.39
C LYS A 165 -3.40 -7.18 -18.89
N VAL A 166 -2.19 -6.90 -18.45
CA VAL A 166 -1.77 -7.07 -17.05
C VAL A 166 -2.14 -5.83 -16.21
N THR A 167 -2.06 -4.65 -16.81
CA THR A 167 -2.34 -3.38 -16.13
C THR A 167 -3.84 -3.13 -15.98
N VAL A 168 -4.27 -2.64 -14.81
CA VAL A 168 -5.67 -2.37 -14.46
C VAL A 168 -5.77 -1.05 -13.72
N ASN A 169 -6.58 -0.13 -14.23
CA ASN A 169 -6.87 1.11 -13.53
C ASN A 169 -7.64 0.86 -12.22
N ALA A 170 -7.14 1.42 -11.13
CA ALA A 170 -7.70 1.36 -9.78
C ALA A 170 -8.28 2.72 -9.38
N PRO A 171 -9.57 3.01 -9.65
CA PRO A 171 -10.17 4.31 -9.36
C PRO A 171 -10.11 4.64 -7.87
N GLN A 172 -9.61 5.83 -7.53
CA GLN A 172 -9.44 6.29 -6.15
C GLN A 172 -10.71 6.94 -5.61
N GLU A 173 -11.76 6.13 -5.45
CA GLU A 173 -13.09 6.55 -4.99
C GLU A 173 -13.53 5.75 -3.76
N TYR A 174 -14.40 6.33 -2.91
CA TYR A 174 -14.92 5.65 -1.72
C TYR A 174 -15.53 4.27 -2.01
N ARG A 175 -16.22 4.11 -3.14
CA ARG A 175 -16.88 2.85 -3.52
C ARG A 175 -15.88 1.74 -3.86
N THR A 176 -14.71 2.10 -4.37
CA THR A 176 -13.68 1.15 -4.81
C THR A 176 -12.65 0.86 -3.72
N ILE A 177 -12.33 1.87 -2.89
CA ILE A 177 -11.30 1.78 -1.84
C ILE A 177 -11.85 1.20 -0.54
N ASN A 178 -13.13 1.44 -0.21
CA ASN A 178 -13.68 1.08 1.10
C ASN A 178 -13.46 -0.39 1.47
N ASN A 179 -13.83 -1.33 0.60
CA ASN A 179 -13.73 -2.75 0.92
C ASN A 179 -12.28 -3.25 0.98
N PRO A 180 -11.42 -2.96 -0.02
CA PRO A 180 -9.98 -3.27 0.07
C PRO A 180 -9.33 -2.75 1.35
N MET A 181 -9.62 -1.50 1.73
CA MET A 181 -9.07 -0.89 2.94
C MET A 181 -9.56 -1.58 4.22
N ARG A 182 -10.85 -1.96 4.30
CA ARG A 182 -11.40 -2.70 5.43
C ARG A 182 -10.85 -4.13 5.52
N THR A 183 -10.65 -4.78 4.39
CA THR A 183 -10.05 -6.12 4.35
C THR A 183 -8.60 -6.07 4.82
N LEU A 184 -7.82 -5.09 4.34
CA LEU A 184 -6.45 -4.88 4.82
C LEU A 184 -6.43 -4.56 6.33
N GLU A 185 -7.37 -3.74 6.84
CA GLU A 185 -7.50 -3.44 8.27
C GLU A 185 -7.75 -4.72 9.10
N ALA A 186 -8.65 -5.58 8.64
CA ALA A 186 -8.96 -6.84 9.32
C ALA A 186 -7.74 -7.79 9.30
N ASP A 187 -7.13 -7.97 8.15
CA ASP A 187 -5.95 -8.82 8.00
C ASP A 187 -4.75 -8.34 8.84
N MET A 188 -4.55 -7.02 8.95
CA MET A 188 -3.50 -6.45 9.82
C MET A 188 -3.75 -6.78 11.30
N ARG A 189 -5.00 -6.69 11.78
CA ARG A 189 -5.39 -7.05 13.15
C ARG A 189 -5.24 -8.53 13.43
N ASP A 190 -5.53 -9.37 12.44
CA ASP A 190 -5.44 -10.83 12.55
C ASP A 190 -4.01 -11.36 12.31
N ASN A 191 -3.01 -10.47 12.15
CA ASN A 191 -1.62 -10.80 11.80
C ASN A 191 -1.50 -11.65 10.51
N LEU A 192 -2.38 -11.41 9.54
CA LEU A 192 -2.38 -12.07 8.24
C LEU A 192 -1.66 -11.25 7.15
N VAL A 193 -0.93 -10.21 7.53
CA VAL A 193 -0.11 -9.39 6.62
C VAL A 193 1.33 -9.40 7.08
N ASN A 194 2.17 -10.07 6.31
CA ASN A 194 3.61 -9.97 6.47
C ASN A 194 4.16 -8.98 5.44
N TYR A 195 4.60 -7.82 5.88
CA TYR A 195 5.18 -6.77 5.04
C TYR A 195 6.71 -6.67 5.21
N ASN A 196 7.33 -7.77 5.63
CA ASN A 196 8.79 -7.95 5.73
C ASN A 196 9.46 -6.94 6.68
N ASN A 197 8.78 -6.56 7.77
CA ASN A 197 9.25 -5.57 8.75
C ASN A 197 9.79 -4.27 8.10
N ASN A 198 9.30 -3.90 6.93
CA ASN A 198 9.75 -2.77 6.14
C ASN A 198 9.45 -1.44 6.86
N THR A 199 10.48 -0.66 7.18
CA THR A 199 10.37 0.59 7.94
C THR A 199 9.56 1.66 7.22
N GLY A 200 9.62 1.70 5.89
CA GLY A 200 8.77 2.58 5.07
C GLY A 200 7.29 2.23 5.20
N CYS A 201 6.96 0.92 5.26
CA CYS A 201 5.59 0.47 5.49
C CYS A 201 5.09 0.88 6.88
N ILE A 202 5.89 0.68 7.92
CA ILE A 202 5.57 1.07 9.30
C ILE A 202 5.27 2.57 9.36
N THR A 203 6.13 3.40 8.75
CA THR A 203 5.95 4.85 8.70
C THR A 203 4.67 5.23 7.98
N CYS A 204 4.41 4.66 6.79
CA CYS A 204 3.20 4.95 6.02
C CYS A 204 1.92 4.54 6.77
N PHE A 205 1.90 3.37 7.41
CA PHE A 205 0.75 2.93 8.21
C PHE A 205 0.48 3.87 9.40
N LYS A 206 1.52 4.27 10.15
CA LYS A 206 1.40 5.23 11.26
C LYS A 206 0.84 6.58 10.81
N ASN A 207 1.16 7.01 9.60
CA ASN A 207 0.76 8.28 9.02
C ASN A 207 -0.63 8.25 8.37
N THR A 208 -1.20 7.04 8.19
CA THR A 208 -2.49 6.86 7.55
C THR A 208 -3.61 7.05 8.56
N GLY A 209 -4.44 8.03 8.30
CA GLY A 209 -5.74 8.18 8.92
C GLY A 209 -6.86 7.78 7.98
N ILE A 210 -8.09 7.94 8.43
CA ILE A 210 -9.29 7.73 7.63
C ILE A 210 -10.11 9.01 7.49
N LYS A 211 -10.74 9.15 6.35
CA LYS A 211 -11.91 9.99 6.15
C LYS A 211 -13.10 9.12 5.75
N GLN A 212 -14.30 9.58 6.10
CA GLN A 212 -15.53 8.83 5.91
C GLN A 212 -16.54 9.68 5.14
N ASP A 213 -17.27 9.07 4.23
CA ASP A 213 -18.39 9.72 3.58
C ASP A 213 -19.70 9.55 4.37
N THR A 214 -20.79 10.14 3.85
CA THR A 214 -22.12 10.10 4.49
C THR A 214 -22.73 8.71 4.58
N LEU A 215 -22.24 7.75 3.79
CA LEU A 215 -22.68 6.35 3.79
C LEU A 215 -21.80 5.46 4.70
N GLY A 216 -20.84 6.03 5.43
CA GLY A 216 -19.95 5.29 6.30
C GLY A 216 -18.80 4.57 5.57
N ARG A 217 -18.59 4.83 4.27
CA ARG A 217 -17.46 4.28 3.53
C ARG A 217 -16.20 5.05 3.87
N ILE A 218 -15.09 4.33 4.02
CA ILE A 218 -13.79 4.90 4.37
C ILE A 218 -12.86 4.98 3.17
N MET A 219 -11.92 5.91 3.23
CA MET A 219 -10.74 5.95 2.37
C MET A 219 -9.55 6.55 3.13
N PRO A 220 -8.31 6.28 2.69
CA PRO A 220 -7.12 6.77 3.38
C PRO A 220 -7.03 8.29 3.32
N ALA A 221 -6.47 8.87 4.37
CA ALA A 221 -6.16 10.28 4.47
C ALA A 221 -4.84 10.48 5.20
N LYS A 222 -4.07 11.49 4.83
CA LYS A 222 -2.89 11.88 5.60
C LYS A 222 -3.32 12.46 6.94
N MET A 223 -2.73 12.00 8.04
CA MET A 223 -2.99 12.58 9.37
C MET A 223 -2.53 14.03 9.44
N GLU A 224 -1.43 14.34 8.77
CA GLU A 224 -0.89 15.68 8.55
C GLU A 224 -0.49 15.81 7.08
N ALA A 225 -0.59 17.01 6.51
CA ALA A 225 -0.37 17.24 5.07
C ALA A 225 1.02 16.82 4.57
N THR A 226 2.04 16.91 5.42
CA THR A 226 3.43 16.56 5.10
C THR A 226 3.73 15.09 5.22
N ARG A 227 2.85 14.30 5.86
CA ARG A 227 3.07 12.87 6.14
C ARG A 227 2.94 12.01 4.88
N ARG A 228 3.71 10.92 4.87
CA ARG A 228 3.74 9.95 3.78
C ARG A 228 2.80 8.78 4.06
N ILE A 229 1.91 8.48 3.10
CA ILE A 229 0.99 7.33 3.15
C ILE A 229 1.05 6.48 1.89
N ASP A 230 1.97 6.77 1.00
CA ASP A 230 2.10 6.20 -0.34
C ASP A 230 2.20 4.67 -0.27
N GLY A 231 3.03 4.15 0.65
CA GLY A 231 3.12 2.70 0.88
C GLY A 231 1.83 2.06 1.39
N THR A 232 0.95 2.79 2.08
CA THR A 232 -0.38 2.29 2.43
C THR A 232 -1.29 2.28 1.21
N ALA A 233 -1.26 3.34 0.38
CA ALA A 233 -2.06 3.42 -0.83
C ALA A 233 -1.72 2.31 -1.82
N SER A 234 -0.43 2.03 -2.05
CA SER A 234 -0.02 0.92 -2.91
C SER A 234 -0.53 -0.44 -2.42
N LYS A 235 -0.55 -0.69 -1.09
CA LYS A 235 -1.12 -1.92 -0.52
C LYS A 235 -2.63 -2.00 -0.68
N ILE A 236 -3.35 -0.89 -0.52
CA ILE A 236 -4.79 -0.84 -0.79
C ILE A 236 -5.07 -1.20 -2.26
N ASN A 237 -4.23 -0.74 -3.20
CA ASN A 237 -4.33 -1.11 -4.60
C ASN A 237 -4.06 -2.62 -4.82
N CYS A 238 -3.11 -3.23 -4.11
CA CYS A 238 -2.94 -4.69 -4.12
C CYS A 238 -4.20 -5.42 -3.65
N TYR A 239 -4.80 -4.96 -2.55
CA TYR A 239 -6.03 -5.55 -2.01
C TYR A 239 -7.23 -5.34 -2.93
N MET A 240 -7.29 -4.23 -3.67
CA MET A 240 -8.30 -4.04 -4.72
C MET A 240 -8.15 -5.08 -5.82
N GLY A 241 -6.93 -5.35 -6.27
CA GLY A 241 -6.65 -6.41 -7.24
C GLY A 241 -7.01 -7.79 -6.69
N LEU A 242 -6.69 -8.08 -5.43
CA LEU A 242 -7.05 -9.32 -4.78
C LEU A 242 -8.57 -9.49 -4.69
N GLU A 243 -9.32 -8.44 -4.36
CA GLU A 243 -10.80 -8.49 -4.31
C GLU A 243 -11.39 -8.74 -5.70
N TRP A 244 -10.93 -8.02 -6.72
CA TRP A 244 -11.54 -8.07 -8.06
C TRP A 244 -11.22 -9.36 -8.82
N PHE A 245 -10.05 -9.95 -8.58
CA PHE A 245 -9.51 -11.08 -9.33
C PHE A 245 -9.23 -12.31 -8.45
N LYS A 246 -9.80 -12.37 -7.24
CA LYS A 246 -9.50 -13.41 -6.25
C LYS A 246 -9.64 -14.82 -6.81
N ALA A 247 -10.76 -15.11 -7.47
CA ALA A 247 -11.03 -16.46 -7.98
C ALA A 247 -9.96 -16.91 -8.99
N GLU A 248 -9.57 -16.02 -9.89
CA GLU A 248 -8.55 -16.30 -10.92
C GLU A 248 -7.16 -16.41 -10.27
N TYR A 249 -6.82 -15.47 -9.38
CA TYR A 249 -5.52 -15.48 -8.69
C TYR A 249 -5.32 -16.76 -7.86
N MET A 250 -6.35 -17.20 -7.13
CA MET A 250 -6.28 -18.42 -6.32
C MET A 250 -6.02 -19.68 -7.17
N THR A 251 -6.36 -19.69 -8.46
CA THR A 251 -6.01 -20.81 -9.34
C THR A 251 -4.54 -20.85 -9.73
N LEU A 252 -3.83 -19.74 -9.59
CA LEU A 252 -2.41 -19.62 -9.93
C LEU A 252 -1.47 -19.96 -8.76
N ILE A 253 -1.98 -19.96 -7.54
CA ILE A 253 -1.21 -20.27 -6.32
C ILE A 253 -1.47 -21.68 -5.78
N ASN A 254 -2.30 -22.47 -6.44
CA ASN A 254 -2.63 -23.84 -6.04
C ASN A 254 -1.69 -24.87 -6.71
#